data_614c941f5e4377f1e38d95578b5c3c1c
#
_entry.id   614c941f5e4377f1e38d95578b5c3c1c
#
_cell.length_a   1.000
_cell.length_b   1.000
_cell.length_c   1.000
_cell.angle_alpha   90.00
_cell.angle_beta   90.00
_cell.angle_gamma   90.00
#
_symmetry.space_group_name_H-M   'P 1'
#
loop_
_entity.id
_entity.type
_entity.pdbx_description
1 polymer ?
#
loop_
_entity_poly.entity_id
_entity_poly.type
_entity_poly.pdbx_seq_one_letter_code
_entity_poly.pdbx_strand_id
1 'polypeptide(L)'
;MKISIKKTVIAIAIVFPSVMNVASAQEYKLTVAGASPGGLWSLLGAGLDSALKEEYPGSTVTYQTSGGGIANVAVLQRGDANLGLVEDAVLQLARDGEAPFREAVNDDIRVLSYLYTWAPMQPVIRKEFAEEHGITSFSDIADIKPPITIAINKRGNIASRVAEAMLDSIGASSEEVKSWGGNIIYAASSEQSGLIQDRRVDMILNSLFVGQSSIMQAASSVDLDLLPLSEQTIQEVSENTGTNPFTIPAGAYEWEQEETPTVSISATLAVNSSMDDEMAYNLTKAFYENYEKIAGVHPAMESLTPEVMAGVEVVPYHDGAERYLKEVGLR
;
A
#
# COMPACT_ATOMS: atom_id res chain seq x y z
N MET A 1 -63.18 77.78 -19.82
CA MET A 1 -61.75 77.41 -19.75
C MET A 1 -61.62 76.13 -19.00
N LYS A 2 -61.46 74.98 -19.69
CA LYS A 2 -61.41 73.64 -19.06
C LYS A 2 -59.94 73.26 -18.92
N ILE A 3 -59.49 73.08 -17.67
CA ILE A 3 -58.15 72.65 -17.35
C ILE A 3 -58.17 71.08 -17.26
N SER A 4 -57.40 70.51 -18.17
CA SER A 4 -57.23 69.01 -18.22
C SER A 4 -55.99 68.66 -17.35
N ILE A 5 -56.18 67.89 -16.27
CA ILE A 5 -55.14 67.41 -15.42
C ILE A 5 -54.72 66.03 -15.96
N LYS A 6 -53.54 65.86 -16.54
CA LYS A 6 -52.96 64.61 -16.94
C LYS A 6 -52.36 63.94 -15.68
N LYS A 7 -52.91 62.74 -15.34
CA LYS A 7 -52.37 61.87 -14.29
C LYS A 7 -51.15 61.14 -14.84
N THR A 8 -49.96 61.46 -14.38
CA THR A 8 -48.75 60.69 -14.66
C THR A 8 -48.67 59.54 -13.66
N VAL A 9 -48.75 58.29 -14.18
CA VAL A 9 -48.52 57.09 -13.35
C VAL A 9 -47.01 56.81 -13.38
N ILE A 10 -46.34 56.92 -12.25
CA ILE A 10 -44.95 56.51 -12.07
C ILE A 10 -44.98 55.02 -11.66
N ALA A 11 -44.52 54.13 -12.55
CA ALA A 11 -44.28 52.71 -12.24
C ALA A 11 -42.95 52.61 -11.50
N ILE A 12 -43.02 52.29 -10.24
CA ILE A 12 -41.83 51.97 -9.42
C ILE A 12 -41.50 50.49 -9.71
N ALA A 13 -40.44 50.22 -10.48
CA ALA A 13 -39.85 48.89 -10.66
C ALA A 13 -39.11 48.51 -9.36
N ILE A 14 -39.68 47.58 -8.59
CA ILE A 14 -39.02 46.97 -7.44
C ILE A 14 -38.03 45.95 -7.96
N VAL A 15 -36.74 46.31 -7.99
CA VAL A 15 -35.63 45.38 -8.28
C VAL A 15 -35.40 44.57 -7.01
N PHE A 16 -35.85 43.30 -7.01
CA PHE A 16 -35.44 42.36 -5.98
C PHE A 16 -33.96 41.97 -6.20
N PRO A 17 -33.05 42.21 -5.26
CA PRO A 17 -31.73 41.66 -5.34
C PRO A 17 -31.84 40.16 -5.23
N SER A 18 -31.54 39.43 -6.30
CA SER A 18 -31.31 38.00 -6.26
C SER A 18 -30.07 37.75 -5.39
N VAL A 19 -30.25 37.36 -4.14
CA VAL A 19 -29.17 36.85 -3.31
C VAL A 19 -28.77 35.55 -3.94
N MET A 20 -27.74 35.56 -4.79
CA MET A 20 -27.04 34.34 -5.16
C MET A 20 -26.43 33.80 -3.87
N ASN A 21 -27.04 32.74 -3.32
CA ASN A 21 -26.35 31.90 -2.38
C ASN A 21 -25.15 31.32 -3.13
N VAL A 22 -23.98 31.90 -2.96
CA VAL A 22 -22.73 31.25 -3.29
C VAL A 22 -22.62 30.10 -2.27
N ALA A 23 -23.04 28.92 -2.67
CA ALA A 23 -22.74 27.72 -1.91
C ALA A 23 -21.24 27.75 -1.70
N SER A 24 -20.79 27.91 -0.46
CA SER A 24 -19.37 27.79 -0.13
C SER A 24 -18.94 26.42 -0.62
N ALA A 25 -18.04 26.36 -1.59
CA ALA A 25 -17.50 25.10 -2.04
C ALA A 25 -16.90 24.39 -0.80
N GLN A 26 -17.28 23.14 -0.60
CA GLN A 26 -16.77 22.35 0.52
C GLN A 26 -15.27 22.18 0.36
N GLU A 27 -14.50 22.52 1.39
CA GLU A 27 -13.05 22.40 1.42
C GLU A 27 -12.61 21.43 2.53
N TYR A 28 -11.68 20.58 2.21
CA TYR A 28 -11.07 19.62 3.16
C TYR A 28 -9.61 19.99 3.41
N LYS A 29 -9.20 20.02 4.67
CA LYS A 29 -7.81 20.20 5.10
C LYS A 29 -7.39 18.92 5.83
N LEU A 30 -6.77 18.02 5.11
CA LEU A 30 -6.47 16.68 5.58
C LEU A 30 -4.97 16.48 5.79
N THR A 31 -4.65 15.56 6.70
CA THR A 31 -3.31 15.03 6.88
C THR A 31 -3.34 13.55 6.58
N VAL A 32 -2.40 13.06 5.75
CA VAL A 32 -2.17 11.64 5.53
C VAL A 32 -0.86 11.22 6.19
N ALA A 33 -0.94 10.29 7.15
CA ALA A 33 0.22 9.67 7.76
C ALA A 33 0.82 8.63 6.80
N GLY A 34 2.10 8.74 6.51
CA GLY A 34 2.80 7.88 5.56
C GLY A 34 3.98 7.15 6.16
N ALA A 35 5.17 7.36 5.60
CA ALA A 35 6.44 6.80 6.05
C ALA A 35 7.57 7.81 5.82
N SER A 36 8.81 7.35 5.60
CA SER A 36 9.94 8.21 5.27
C SER A 36 9.67 9.03 3.99
N PRO A 37 10.16 10.26 3.90
CA PRO A 37 9.99 11.09 2.72
C PRO A 37 10.78 10.53 1.52
N GLY A 38 10.35 10.88 0.30
CA GLY A 38 11.04 10.51 -0.95
C GLY A 38 10.74 9.10 -1.46
N GLY A 39 9.98 8.28 -0.74
CA GLY A 39 9.48 6.99 -1.20
C GLY A 39 8.14 7.10 -1.94
N LEU A 40 7.65 5.97 -2.48
CA LEU A 40 6.37 5.92 -3.18
C LEU A 40 5.22 6.49 -2.36
N TRP A 41 5.16 6.24 -1.06
CA TRP A 41 4.09 6.75 -0.21
C TRP A 41 4.01 8.28 -0.17
N SER A 42 5.14 8.98 -0.27
CA SER A 42 5.12 10.45 -0.37
C SER A 42 4.57 10.92 -1.72
N LEU A 43 4.80 10.18 -2.80
CA LEU A 43 4.19 10.44 -4.11
C LEU A 43 2.69 10.14 -4.09
N LEU A 44 2.26 9.04 -3.44
CA LEU A 44 0.84 8.74 -3.23
C LEU A 44 0.13 9.85 -2.47
N GLY A 45 0.76 10.43 -1.44
CA GLY A 45 0.23 11.60 -0.75
C GLY A 45 -0.02 12.78 -1.68
N ALA A 46 0.89 13.04 -2.63
CA ALA A 46 0.72 14.08 -3.65
C ALA A 46 -0.38 13.73 -4.67
N GLY A 47 -0.52 12.44 -5.02
CA GLY A 47 -1.60 11.95 -5.88
C GLY A 47 -2.98 12.14 -5.25
N LEU A 48 -3.11 11.77 -3.96
CA LEU A 48 -4.34 11.99 -3.18
C LEU A 48 -4.68 13.48 -3.07
N ASP A 49 -3.70 14.35 -2.84
CA ASP A 49 -3.89 15.81 -2.84
C ASP A 49 -4.40 16.31 -4.19
N SER A 50 -3.84 15.83 -5.29
CA SER A 50 -4.25 16.18 -6.65
C SER A 50 -5.66 15.69 -6.97
N ALA A 51 -6.00 14.44 -6.60
CA ALA A 51 -7.32 13.86 -6.81
C ALA A 51 -8.40 14.62 -6.00
N LEU A 52 -8.11 14.96 -4.74
CA LEU A 52 -9.04 15.72 -3.91
C LEU A 52 -9.29 17.11 -4.44
N LYS A 53 -8.26 17.81 -4.91
CA LYS A 53 -8.37 19.19 -5.47
C LYS A 53 -9.18 19.25 -6.75
N GLU A 54 -9.19 18.19 -7.54
CA GLU A 54 -9.98 18.13 -8.77
C GLU A 54 -11.49 18.22 -8.46
N GLU A 55 -11.95 17.48 -7.44
CA GLU A 55 -13.36 17.46 -7.04
C GLU A 55 -13.70 18.62 -6.08
N TYR A 56 -12.78 18.95 -5.16
CA TYR A 56 -12.97 19.99 -4.14
C TYR A 56 -11.85 21.03 -4.20
N PRO A 57 -11.95 22.04 -5.13
CA PRO A 57 -10.97 23.10 -5.26
C PRO A 57 -10.76 23.86 -3.93
N GLY A 58 -9.51 24.10 -3.57
CA GLY A 58 -9.14 24.72 -2.28
C GLY A 58 -8.83 23.69 -1.17
N SER A 59 -9.19 22.42 -1.35
CA SER A 59 -8.82 21.35 -0.42
C SER A 59 -7.32 21.03 -0.47
N THR A 60 -6.82 20.34 0.57
CA THR A 60 -5.43 19.89 0.65
C THR A 60 -5.31 18.57 1.38
N VAL A 61 -4.39 17.71 0.91
CA VAL A 61 -3.89 16.54 1.66
C VAL A 61 -2.41 16.76 1.95
N THR A 62 -2.08 17.00 3.22
CA THR A 62 -0.70 17.19 3.66
C THR A 62 -0.08 15.87 4.04
N TYR A 63 1.03 15.49 3.40
CA TYR A 63 1.78 14.29 3.76
C TYR A 63 2.56 14.50 5.05
N GLN A 64 2.34 13.62 6.03
CA GLN A 64 3.05 13.58 7.30
C GLN A 64 3.97 12.37 7.34
N THR A 65 5.25 12.58 7.61
CA THR A 65 6.20 11.49 7.82
C THR A 65 5.91 10.76 9.14
N SER A 66 6.04 9.45 9.11
CA SER A 66 5.84 8.60 10.29
C SER A 66 6.77 7.38 10.27
N GLY A 67 6.56 6.46 11.20
CA GLY A 67 7.25 5.17 11.27
C GLY A 67 6.70 4.09 10.30
N GLY A 68 5.76 4.42 9.40
CA GLY A 68 5.12 3.45 8.50
C GLY A 68 3.80 2.89 9.04
N GLY A 69 3.26 1.85 8.40
CA GLY A 69 1.91 1.36 8.64
C GLY A 69 1.57 1.07 10.11
N ILE A 70 2.45 0.40 10.85
CA ILE A 70 2.25 0.13 12.29
C ILE A 70 2.07 1.43 13.09
N ALA A 71 2.92 2.43 12.84
CA ALA A 71 2.80 3.72 13.50
C ALA A 71 1.54 4.48 13.04
N ASN A 72 1.14 4.32 11.78
CA ASN A 72 -0.02 5.00 11.20
C ASN A 72 -1.33 4.52 11.84
N VAL A 73 -1.47 3.24 12.18
CA VAL A 73 -2.62 2.74 12.96
C VAL A 73 -2.76 3.53 14.26
N ALA A 74 -1.67 3.67 15.04
CA ALA A 74 -1.72 4.43 16.29
C ALA A 74 -1.96 5.93 16.07
N VAL A 75 -1.48 6.51 14.98
CA VAL A 75 -1.73 7.91 14.59
C VAL A 75 -3.22 8.12 14.27
N LEU A 76 -3.83 7.19 13.54
CA LEU A 76 -5.26 7.23 13.22
C LEU A 76 -6.14 7.06 14.46
N GLN A 77 -5.79 6.13 15.37
CA GLN A 77 -6.55 5.92 16.62
C GLN A 77 -6.58 7.18 17.51
N ARG A 78 -5.48 7.93 17.56
CA ARG A 78 -5.42 9.18 18.32
C ARG A 78 -6.04 10.39 17.62
N GLY A 79 -6.41 10.25 16.34
CA GLY A 79 -6.90 11.36 15.51
C GLY A 79 -5.82 12.38 15.15
N ASP A 80 -4.54 12.00 15.20
CA ASP A 80 -3.41 12.87 14.85
C ASP A 80 -3.26 13.04 13.31
N ALA A 81 -3.92 12.19 12.51
CA ALA A 81 -4.09 12.34 11.07
C ALA A 81 -5.50 11.88 10.67
N ASN A 82 -6.00 12.39 9.53
CA ASN A 82 -7.30 12.01 8.99
C ASN A 82 -7.23 10.70 8.19
N LEU A 83 -6.12 10.52 7.47
CA LEU A 83 -5.84 9.42 6.57
C LEU A 83 -4.52 8.75 6.98
N GLY A 84 -4.37 7.47 6.71
CA GLY A 84 -3.13 6.74 6.93
C GLY A 84 -2.86 5.73 5.83
N LEU A 85 -1.61 5.64 5.41
CA LEU A 85 -1.16 4.57 4.52
C LEU A 85 -0.81 3.37 5.41
N VAL A 86 -1.52 2.25 5.24
CA VAL A 86 -1.35 1.06 6.06
C VAL A 86 -1.39 -0.18 5.17
N GLU A 87 -0.40 -1.04 5.34
CA GLU A 87 -0.36 -2.32 4.63
C GLU A 87 -1.45 -3.28 5.18
N ASP A 88 -1.99 -4.13 4.32
CA ASP A 88 -2.97 -5.15 4.67
C ASP A 88 -2.48 -6.09 5.78
N ALA A 89 -1.24 -6.55 5.68
CA ALA A 89 -0.60 -7.35 6.72
C ALA A 89 -0.52 -6.63 8.09
N VAL A 90 -0.37 -5.31 8.11
CA VAL A 90 -0.42 -4.51 9.35
C VAL A 90 -1.85 -4.42 9.86
N LEU A 91 -2.83 -4.25 8.97
CA LEU A 91 -4.24 -4.21 9.35
C LEU A 91 -4.69 -5.56 9.95
N GLN A 92 -4.20 -6.68 9.42
CA GLN A 92 -4.46 -8.00 10.01
C GLN A 92 -3.91 -8.09 11.44
N LEU A 93 -2.63 -7.72 11.65
CA LEU A 93 -2.03 -7.70 12.98
C LEU A 93 -2.81 -6.83 13.97
N ALA A 94 -3.24 -5.65 13.50
CA ALA A 94 -4.02 -4.72 14.32
C ALA A 94 -5.39 -5.31 14.66
N ARG A 95 -6.07 -5.94 13.68
CA ARG A 95 -7.36 -6.61 13.85
C ARG A 95 -7.27 -7.73 14.88
N ASP A 96 -6.23 -8.56 14.78
CA ASP A 96 -6.09 -9.75 15.60
C ASP A 96 -5.40 -9.46 16.96
N GLY A 97 -4.94 -8.21 17.18
CA GLY A 97 -4.27 -7.81 18.42
C GLY A 97 -2.89 -8.43 18.60
N GLU A 98 -2.29 -8.84 17.49
CA GLU A 98 -0.97 -9.43 17.50
C GLU A 98 0.16 -8.38 17.62
N ALA A 99 1.28 -8.81 18.16
CA ALA A 99 2.44 -7.92 18.29
C ALA A 99 2.80 -7.26 16.94
N PRO A 100 3.06 -5.95 16.91
CA PRO A 100 3.37 -5.07 18.06
C PRO A 100 2.13 -4.43 18.73
N PHE A 101 0.92 -4.73 18.29
CA PHE A 101 -0.31 -4.28 18.96
C PHE A 101 -0.51 -5.08 20.25
N ARG A 102 -1.09 -4.43 21.26
CA ARG A 102 -1.33 -5.05 22.58
C ARG A 102 -2.75 -5.61 22.74
N GLU A 103 -3.64 -5.14 21.89
CA GLU A 103 -5.05 -5.47 21.84
C GLU A 103 -5.59 -5.29 20.42
N ALA A 104 -6.67 -5.97 20.11
CA ALA A 104 -7.31 -5.89 18.81
C ALA A 104 -7.87 -4.47 18.54
N VAL A 105 -7.63 -3.96 17.34
CA VAL A 105 -8.05 -2.62 16.90
C VAL A 105 -9.22 -2.74 15.92
N ASN A 106 -10.18 -3.61 16.22
CA ASN A 106 -11.26 -4.00 15.29
C ASN A 106 -12.22 -2.88 14.94
N ASP A 107 -12.54 -2.02 15.92
CA ASP A 107 -13.62 -1.04 15.77
C ASP A 107 -13.13 0.36 15.39
N ASP A 108 -11.84 0.64 15.54
CA ASP A 108 -11.29 1.97 15.38
C ASP A 108 -10.80 2.27 13.96
N ILE A 109 -10.49 1.25 13.16
CA ILE A 109 -9.91 1.42 11.83
C ILE A 109 -10.83 0.88 10.75
N ARG A 110 -10.99 1.68 9.71
CA ARG A 110 -11.70 1.38 8.46
C ARG A 110 -10.83 1.75 7.27
N VAL A 111 -11.23 1.35 6.07
CA VAL A 111 -10.52 1.71 4.84
C VAL A 111 -11.43 2.45 3.88
N LEU A 112 -10.81 3.27 3.01
CA LEU A 112 -11.48 3.89 1.87
C LEU A 112 -11.15 3.13 0.57
N SER A 113 -9.94 2.58 0.46
CA SER A 113 -9.48 1.91 -0.76
C SER A 113 -8.19 1.11 -0.54
N TYR A 114 -7.86 0.19 -1.48
CA TYR A 114 -6.46 -0.11 -1.77
C TYR A 114 -5.81 1.05 -2.53
N LEU A 115 -4.50 1.18 -2.38
CA LEU A 115 -3.66 2.03 -3.21
C LEU A 115 -2.82 1.19 -4.19
N TYR A 116 -2.45 -0.01 -3.79
CA TYR A 116 -1.83 -1.03 -4.64
C TYR A 116 -1.93 -2.40 -3.98
N THR A 117 -1.79 -3.47 -4.82
CA THR A 117 -1.80 -4.87 -4.35
C THR A 117 -0.60 -5.67 -4.89
N TRP A 118 0.36 -5.02 -5.54
CA TRP A 118 1.45 -5.62 -6.30
C TRP A 118 2.86 -5.22 -5.82
N ALA A 119 3.09 -5.30 -4.50
CA ALA A 119 4.45 -5.27 -3.94
C ALA A 119 4.85 -6.69 -3.51
N PRO A 120 5.21 -7.58 -4.48
CA PRO A 120 5.48 -8.98 -4.19
C PRO A 120 6.68 -9.16 -3.28
N MET A 121 6.63 -10.19 -2.46
CA MET A 121 7.81 -10.75 -1.83
C MET A 121 8.66 -11.41 -2.92
N GLN A 122 9.91 -11.00 -3.03
CA GLN A 122 10.81 -11.47 -4.07
C GLN A 122 11.96 -12.27 -3.43
N PRO A 123 11.93 -13.60 -3.53
CA PRO A 123 13.04 -14.45 -3.09
C PRO A 123 14.11 -14.49 -4.20
N VAL A 124 14.95 -13.46 -4.22
CA VAL A 124 16.02 -13.28 -5.23
C VAL A 124 17.30 -13.94 -4.73
N ILE A 125 17.76 -15.00 -5.38
CA ILE A 125 18.94 -15.77 -5.02
C ILE A 125 20.06 -15.58 -6.03
N ARG A 126 21.32 -15.65 -5.59
CA ARG A 126 22.47 -15.73 -6.50
C ARG A 126 22.39 -17.06 -7.26
N LYS A 127 22.38 -16.99 -8.59
CA LYS A 127 22.28 -18.14 -9.47
C LYS A 127 23.39 -19.18 -9.21
N GLU A 128 24.64 -18.70 -9.07
CA GLU A 128 25.77 -19.55 -8.72
C GLU A 128 25.53 -20.38 -7.44
N PHE A 129 24.97 -19.76 -6.39
CA PHE A 129 24.65 -20.44 -5.13
C PHE A 129 23.51 -21.46 -5.30
N ALA A 130 22.47 -21.09 -6.06
CA ALA A 130 21.34 -21.96 -6.34
C ALA A 130 21.80 -23.21 -7.12
N GLU A 131 22.61 -23.05 -8.16
CA GLU A 131 23.17 -24.15 -8.97
C GLU A 131 24.10 -25.03 -8.16
N GLU A 132 24.99 -24.46 -7.33
CA GLU A 132 25.93 -25.21 -6.48
C GLU A 132 25.21 -26.17 -5.51
N HIS A 133 24.05 -25.74 -4.98
CA HIS A 133 23.29 -26.50 -3.98
C HIS A 133 22.08 -27.24 -4.57
N GLY A 134 21.74 -27.02 -5.85
CA GLY A 134 20.60 -27.65 -6.50
C GLY A 134 19.25 -27.07 -6.04
N ILE A 135 19.21 -25.77 -5.70
CA ILE A 135 18.01 -25.05 -5.27
C ILE A 135 17.27 -24.55 -6.51
N THR A 136 16.00 -24.91 -6.67
CA THR A 136 15.14 -24.53 -7.79
C THR A 136 13.80 -23.94 -7.33
N SER A 137 13.46 -24.10 -6.05
CA SER A 137 12.27 -23.58 -5.43
C SER A 137 12.56 -23.04 -4.03
N PHE A 138 11.65 -22.24 -3.49
CA PHE A 138 11.82 -21.72 -2.14
C PHE A 138 11.83 -22.84 -1.07
N SER A 139 11.07 -23.91 -1.29
CA SER A 139 10.99 -25.05 -0.37
C SER A 139 12.30 -25.85 -0.31
N ASP A 140 13.10 -25.87 -1.40
CA ASP A 140 14.37 -26.61 -1.46
C ASP A 140 15.36 -26.12 -0.38
N ILE A 141 15.24 -24.86 0.08
CA ILE A 141 16.07 -24.31 1.14
C ILE A 141 15.96 -25.16 2.42
N ALA A 142 14.75 -25.58 2.79
CA ALA A 142 14.54 -26.39 4.00
C ALA A 142 14.86 -27.87 3.79
N ASP A 143 14.68 -28.38 2.56
CA ASP A 143 14.97 -29.78 2.23
C ASP A 143 16.47 -30.04 2.15
N ILE A 144 17.23 -29.11 1.55
CA ILE A 144 18.68 -29.22 1.31
C ILE A 144 19.49 -28.74 2.51
N LYS A 145 18.99 -27.73 3.24
CA LYS A 145 19.64 -27.13 4.42
C LYS A 145 21.05 -26.58 4.12
N PRO A 146 21.20 -25.75 3.08
CA PRO A 146 22.50 -25.17 2.73
C PRO A 146 22.91 -24.12 3.78
N PRO A 147 24.19 -23.77 3.88
CA PRO A 147 24.66 -22.69 4.76
C PRO A 147 24.34 -21.29 4.18
N ILE A 148 23.06 -21.06 3.87
CA ILE A 148 22.57 -19.86 3.17
C ILE A 148 22.54 -18.62 4.08
N THR A 149 22.98 -17.48 3.57
CA THR A 149 22.79 -16.18 4.22
C THR A 149 21.73 -15.39 3.48
N ILE A 150 20.66 -15.00 4.20
CA ILE A 150 19.48 -14.35 3.63
C ILE A 150 19.39 -12.91 4.17
N ALA A 151 19.28 -11.91 3.29
CA ALA A 151 18.94 -10.55 3.69
C ALA A 151 17.43 -10.33 3.65
N ILE A 152 16.85 -9.94 4.77
CA ILE A 152 15.46 -9.50 4.88
C ILE A 152 15.42 -8.03 5.32
N ASN A 153 14.24 -7.39 5.30
CA ASN A 153 14.14 -5.98 5.66
C ASN A 153 14.45 -5.74 7.15
N LYS A 154 14.59 -4.49 7.57
CA LYS A 154 14.87 -4.10 8.96
C LYS A 154 13.78 -4.61 9.90
N ARG A 155 14.18 -4.97 11.11
CA ARG A 155 13.23 -5.33 12.18
C ARG A 155 12.20 -4.22 12.40
N GLY A 156 10.95 -4.62 12.55
CA GLY A 156 9.80 -3.70 12.68
C GLY A 156 9.23 -3.21 11.35
N ASN A 157 9.82 -3.59 10.20
CA ASN A 157 9.19 -3.43 8.90
C ASN A 157 8.31 -4.65 8.60
N ILE A 158 7.13 -4.45 8.05
CA ILE A 158 6.18 -5.55 7.78
C ILE A 158 6.77 -6.58 6.81
N ALA A 159 7.57 -6.17 5.82
CA ALA A 159 8.20 -7.09 4.89
C ALA A 159 9.19 -8.06 5.58
N SER A 160 9.86 -7.66 6.69
CA SER A 160 10.68 -8.60 7.44
C SER A 160 9.84 -9.67 8.15
N ARG A 161 8.67 -9.29 8.68
CA ARG A 161 7.76 -10.23 9.32
C ARG A 161 7.17 -11.23 8.30
N VAL A 162 6.78 -10.75 7.12
CA VAL A 162 6.31 -11.64 6.04
C VAL A 162 7.43 -12.57 5.58
N ALA A 163 8.67 -12.06 5.45
CA ALA A 163 9.83 -12.88 5.12
C ALA A 163 10.10 -13.98 6.18
N GLU A 164 9.99 -13.63 7.48
CA GLU A 164 10.09 -14.61 8.57
C GLU A 164 8.97 -15.66 8.47
N ALA A 165 7.71 -15.26 8.23
CA ALA A 165 6.60 -16.17 8.05
C ALA A 165 6.79 -17.10 6.83
N MET A 166 7.34 -16.58 5.72
CA MET A 166 7.69 -17.40 4.55
C MET A 166 8.75 -18.45 4.88
N LEU A 167 9.78 -18.08 5.62
CA LEU A 167 10.83 -19.01 6.05
C LEU A 167 10.28 -20.05 7.06
N ASP A 168 9.47 -19.62 8.00
CA ASP A 168 8.85 -20.50 9.01
C ASP A 168 7.91 -21.52 8.34
N SER A 169 7.14 -21.13 7.31
CA SER A 169 6.21 -22.03 6.59
C SER A 169 6.89 -23.21 5.90
N ILE A 170 8.17 -23.07 5.56
CA ILE A 170 8.98 -24.17 5.00
C ILE A 170 9.88 -24.84 6.05
N GLY A 171 9.84 -24.44 7.33
CA GLY A 171 10.71 -24.97 8.38
C GLY A 171 12.14 -24.42 8.35
N ALA A 172 12.34 -23.25 7.75
CA ALA A 172 13.63 -22.55 7.68
C ALA A 172 13.68 -21.33 8.62
N SER A 173 13.22 -21.47 9.86
CA SER A 173 13.31 -20.41 10.85
C SER A 173 14.74 -19.86 11.00
N SER A 174 14.89 -18.67 11.57
CA SER A 174 16.21 -18.08 11.79
C SER A 174 17.14 -18.97 12.61
N GLU A 175 16.60 -19.77 13.55
CA GLU A 175 17.35 -20.73 14.36
C GLU A 175 17.78 -21.94 13.54
N GLU A 176 16.86 -22.45 12.69
CA GLU A 176 17.15 -23.56 11.80
C GLU A 176 18.23 -23.18 10.77
N VAL A 177 18.05 -22.06 10.05
CA VAL A 177 19.05 -21.55 9.09
C VAL A 177 20.42 -21.41 9.74
N LYS A 178 20.46 -20.91 10.98
CA LYS A 178 21.71 -20.79 11.72
C LYS A 178 22.30 -22.15 12.09
N SER A 179 21.47 -23.15 12.38
CA SER A 179 21.92 -24.51 12.69
C SER A 179 22.60 -25.20 11.50
N TRP A 180 22.22 -24.79 10.25
CA TRP A 180 22.84 -25.27 9.01
C TRP A 180 24.13 -24.55 8.64
N GLY A 181 24.57 -23.55 9.45
CA GLY A 181 25.72 -22.71 9.17
C GLY A 181 25.42 -21.42 8.39
N GLY A 182 24.14 -21.17 8.11
CA GLY A 182 23.67 -19.94 7.46
C GLY A 182 23.38 -18.80 8.45
N ASN A 183 22.74 -17.73 7.96
CA ASN A 183 22.38 -16.57 8.78
C ASN A 183 21.23 -15.76 8.15
N ILE A 184 20.49 -15.02 9.00
CA ILE A 184 19.51 -14.00 8.57
C ILE A 184 20.06 -12.61 8.92
N ILE A 185 20.19 -11.73 7.90
CA ILE A 185 20.67 -10.37 8.04
C ILE A 185 19.51 -9.40 7.84
N TYR A 186 19.30 -8.51 8.81
CA TYR A 186 18.30 -7.44 8.74
C TYR A 186 18.93 -6.17 8.16
N ALA A 187 18.56 -5.80 6.92
CA ALA A 187 19.13 -4.68 6.20
C ALA A 187 18.06 -3.88 5.47
N ALA A 188 18.25 -2.56 5.33
CA ALA A 188 17.35 -1.76 4.50
C ALA A 188 17.41 -2.20 3.03
N SER A 189 16.32 -2.03 2.28
CA SER A 189 16.26 -2.39 0.85
C SER A 189 17.41 -1.76 0.04
N SER A 190 17.80 -0.53 0.36
CA SER A 190 18.93 0.16 -0.30
C SER A 190 20.31 -0.44 0.03
N GLU A 191 20.43 -1.22 1.09
CA GLU A 191 21.69 -1.87 1.51
C GLU A 191 21.81 -3.28 0.91
N GLN A 192 20.66 -3.93 0.62
CA GLN A 192 20.61 -5.33 0.19
C GLN A 192 21.30 -5.58 -1.15
N SER A 193 21.20 -4.63 -2.10
CA SER A 193 21.90 -4.73 -3.39
C SER A 193 23.42 -4.83 -3.21
N GLY A 194 24.01 -4.00 -2.36
CA GLY A 194 25.44 -4.07 -2.05
C GLY A 194 25.84 -5.36 -1.34
N LEU A 195 25.00 -5.86 -0.42
CA LEU A 195 25.27 -7.11 0.28
C LEU A 195 25.35 -8.32 -0.65
N ILE A 196 24.44 -8.43 -1.63
CA ILE A 196 24.45 -9.54 -2.59
C ILE A 196 25.56 -9.38 -3.63
N GLN A 197 25.85 -8.16 -4.08
CA GLN A 197 26.98 -7.87 -4.98
C GLN A 197 28.33 -8.22 -4.34
N ASP A 198 28.49 -7.92 -3.04
CA ASP A 198 29.69 -8.24 -2.28
C ASP A 198 29.75 -9.72 -1.84
N ARG A 199 28.77 -10.55 -2.24
CA ARG A 199 28.64 -11.97 -1.83
C ARG A 199 28.59 -12.18 -0.31
N ARG A 200 28.09 -11.16 0.42
CA ARG A 200 27.85 -11.22 1.88
C ARG A 200 26.51 -11.86 2.21
N VAL A 201 25.61 -11.93 1.24
CA VAL A 201 24.35 -12.67 1.28
C VAL A 201 24.19 -13.49 -0.01
N ASP A 202 23.49 -14.58 0.10
CA ASP A 202 23.18 -15.49 -1.00
C ASP A 202 21.81 -15.21 -1.59
N MET A 203 20.88 -14.71 -0.75
CA MET A 203 19.51 -14.40 -1.12
C MET A 203 19.04 -13.07 -0.51
N ILE A 204 18.24 -12.34 -1.26
CA ILE A 204 17.40 -11.24 -0.77
C ILE A 204 15.97 -11.76 -0.71
N LEU A 205 15.27 -11.56 0.42
CA LEU A 205 13.85 -11.85 0.58
C LEU A 205 13.15 -10.60 1.09
N ASN A 206 12.50 -9.86 0.18
CA ASN A 206 11.91 -8.56 0.51
C ASN A 206 10.71 -8.25 -0.38
N SER A 207 9.76 -7.45 0.14
CA SER A 207 8.65 -6.92 -0.65
C SER A 207 9.11 -5.67 -1.40
N LEU A 208 9.09 -5.75 -2.73
CA LEU A 208 9.53 -4.70 -3.64
C LEU A 208 8.69 -4.75 -4.92
N PHE A 209 8.41 -3.61 -5.53
CA PHE A 209 7.81 -3.62 -6.87
C PHE A 209 8.73 -4.31 -7.87
N VAL A 210 8.15 -4.97 -8.85
CA VAL A 210 8.91 -5.52 -9.97
C VAL A 210 9.67 -4.38 -10.67
N GLY A 211 10.92 -4.63 -11.04
CA GLY A 211 11.81 -3.62 -11.62
C GLY A 211 12.41 -2.63 -10.61
N GLN A 212 12.25 -2.89 -9.29
CA GLN A 212 12.84 -2.03 -8.26
C GLN A 212 14.34 -1.84 -8.44
N SER A 213 14.78 -0.59 -8.28
CA SER A 213 16.18 -0.18 -8.54
C SER A 213 17.23 -0.98 -7.77
N SER A 214 16.94 -1.42 -6.54
CA SER A 214 17.86 -2.23 -5.74
C SER A 214 18.07 -3.64 -6.33
N ILE A 215 17.04 -4.27 -6.89
CA ILE A 215 17.16 -5.57 -7.58
C ILE A 215 17.88 -5.39 -8.92
N MET A 216 17.50 -4.37 -9.69
CA MET A 216 18.16 -4.04 -10.96
C MET A 216 19.64 -3.72 -10.77
N GLN A 217 19.99 -3.03 -9.68
CA GLN A 217 21.39 -2.76 -9.32
C GLN A 217 22.11 -4.06 -8.97
N ALA A 218 21.52 -4.96 -8.21
CA ALA A 218 22.10 -6.26 -7.87
C ALA A 218 22.37 -7.07 -9.15
N ALA A 219 21.38 -7.18 -10.04
CA ALA A 219 21.48 -7.91 -11.32
C ALA A 219 22.50 -7.34 -12.30
N SER A 220 22.94 -6.09 -12.13
CA SER A 220 23.94 -5.48 -13.01
C SER A 220 25.35 -6.11 -12.88
N SER A 221 25.61 -6.88 -11.84
CA SER A 221 26.93 -7.47 -11.56
C SER A 221 26.89 -8.89 -10.98
N VAL A 222 25.69 -9.42 -10.69
CA VAL A 222 25.48 -10.77 -10.16
C VAL A 222 24.36 -11.43 -10.93
N ASP A 223 24.59 -12.65 -11.40
CA ASP A 223 23.54 -13.46 -12.01
C ASP A 223 22.57 -13.92 -10.90
N LEU A 224 21.27 -13.68 -11.12
CA LEU A 224 20.21 -13.88 -10.15
C LEU A 224 19.15 -14.82 -10.72
N ASP A 225 18.42 -15.51 -9.82
CA ASP A 225 17.21 -16.24 -10.10
C ASP A 225 16.14 -15.87 -9.07
N LEU A 226 14.86 -16.06 -9.41
CA LEU A 226 13.73 -16.00 -8.47
C LEU A 226 13.32 -17.41 -8.06
N LEU A 227 13.06 -17.64 -6.78
CA LEU A 227 12.59 -18.93 -6.28
C LEU A 227 11.06 -18.93 -6.18
N PRO A 228 10.35 -19.78 -6.95
CA PRO A 228 8.90 -19.89 -6.85
C PRO A 228 8.49 -20.52 -5.51
N LEU A 229 7.40 -20.00 -4.92
CA LEU A 229 6.75 -20.58 -3.76
C LEU A 229 5.75 -21.67 -4.18
N SER A 230 5.58 -22.69 -3.36
CA SER A 230 4.52 -23.69 -3.53
C SER A 230 3.15 -23.06 -3.21
N GLU A 231 2.07 -23.62 -3.78
CA GLU A 231 0.69 -23.20 -3.46
C GLU A 231 0.41 -23.31 -1.96
N GLN A 232 0.90 -24.38 -1.30
CA GLN A 232 0.76 -24.55 0.14
C GLN A 232 1.45 -23.43 0.93
N THR A 233 2.68 -23.07 0.57
CA THR A 233 3.41 -21.95 1.19
C THR A 233 2.67 -20.63 1.00
N ILE A 234 2.18 -20.35 -0.21
CA ILE A 234 1.41 -19.14 -0.52
C ILE A 234 0.16 -19.07 0.37
N GLN A 235 -0.61 -20.18 0.44
CA GLN A 235 -1.82 -20.22 1.26
C GLN A 235 -1.50 -19.98 2.74
N GLU A 236 -0.55 -20.71 3.30
CA GLU A 236 -0.18 -20.60 4.72
C GLU A 236 0.32 -19.20 5.08
N VAL A 237 1.20 -18.61 4.25
CA VAL A 237 1.71 -17.27 4.47
C VAL A 237 0.61 -16.23 4.35
N SER A 238 -0.28 -16.34 3.35
CA SER A 238 -1.41 -15.41 3.18
C SER A 238 -2.36 -15.43 4.37
N GLU A 239 -2.72 -16.62 4.86
CA GLU A 239 -3.59 -16.79 6.03
C GLU A 239 -2.97 -16.19 7.31
N ASN A 240 -1.65 -16.38 7.49
CA ASN A 240 -0.94 -15.95 8.69
C ASN A 240 -0.53 -14.46 8.68
N THR A 241 -0.48 -13.82 7.51
CA THR A 241 0.07 -12.47 7.38
C THR A 241 -0.85 -11.46 6.72
N GLY A 242 -2.01 -11.88 6.18
CA GLY A 242 -2.91 -11.01 5.41
C GLY A 242 -2.37 -10.58 4.06
N THR A 243 -1.31 -11.22 3.57
CA THR A 243 -0.80 -10.99 2.21
C THR A 243 -1.69 -11.69 1.18
N ASN A 244 -1.59 -11.26 -0.08
CA ASN A 244 -2.37 -11.83 -1.17
C ASN A 244 -1.49 -12.72 -2.06
N PRO A 245 -2.02 -13.82 -2.63
CA PRO A 245 -1.33 -14.56 -3.68
C PRO A 245 -0.96 -13.63 -4.85
N PHE A 246 0.23 -13.79 -5.39
CA PHE A 246 0.72 -13.01 -6.52
C PHE A 246 1.62 -13.86 -7.41
N THR A 247 1.65 -13.56 -8.71
CA THR A 247 2.61 -14.16 -9.65
C THR A 247 3.42 -13.06 -10.29
N ILE A 248 4.73 -13.08 -10.12
CA ILE A 248 5.64 -12.21 -10.88
C ILE A 248 5.64 -12.73 -12.31
N PRO A 249 5.29 -11.90 -13.33
CA PRO A 249 5.17 -12.38 -14.70
C PRO A 249 6.51 -12.85 -15.29
N ALA A 250 6.46 -13.81 -16.17
CA ALA A 250 7.61 -14.18 -17.02
C ALA A 250 8.13 -12.95 -17.76
N GLY A 251 9.45 -12.76 -17.81
CA GLY A 251 10.08 -11.61 -18.45
C GLY A 251 9.95 -10.30 -17.66
N ALA A 252 9.44 -10.32 -16.43
CA ALA A 252 9.42 -9.16 -15.54
C ALA A 252 10.84 -8.60 -15.27
N TYR A 253 11.83 -9.46 -15.33
CA TYR A 253 13.25 -9.15 -15.40
C TYR A 253 13.84 -9.81 -16.64
N GLU A 254 14.83 -9.18 -17.29
CA GLU A 254 15.48 -9.73 -18.49
C GLU A 254 16.13 -11.10 -18.23
N TRP A 255 16.54 -11.36 -17.00
CA TRP A 255 17.19 -12.61 -16.56
C TRP A 255 16.20 -13.66 -16.07
N GLU A 256 14.89 -13.33 -15.88
CA GLU A 256 13.85 -14.26 -15.42
C GLU A 256 12.82 -14.49 -16.53
N GLN A 257 12.74 -15.72 -17.03
CA GLN A 257 11.87 -16.07 -18.17
C GLN A 257 10.65 -16.90 -17.77
N GLU A 258 10.55 -17.29 -16.49
CA GLU A 258 9.43 -18.06 -15.98
C GLU A 258 8.57 -17.22 -15.05
N GLU A 259 7.32 -17.63 -14.88
CA GLU A 259 6.43 -17.05 -13.88
C GLU A 259 6.87 -17.48 -12.48
N THR A 260 6.91 -16.54 -11.54
CA THR A 260 7.30 -16.84 -10.16
C THR A 260 6.13 -16.62 -9.22
N PRO A 261 5.40 -17.69 -8.82
CA PRO A 261 4.37 -17.61 -7.78
C PRO A 261 4.96 -17.18 -6.44
N THR A 262 4.30 -16.24 -5.77
CA THR A 262 4.73 -15.68 -4.47
C THR A 262 3.53 -15.06 -3.74
N VAL A 263 3.76 -14.32 -2.66
CA VAL A 263 2.76 -13.48 -1.98
C VAL A 263 3.08 -12.01 -2.17
N SER A 264 2.08 -11.14 -2.09
CA SER A 264 2.22 -9.70 -2.25
C SER A 264 1.68 -8.94 -1.04
N ILE A 265 2.38 -7.89 -0.65
CA ILE A 265 1.91 -6.92 0.33
C ILE A 265 1.16 -5.83 -0.41
N SER A 266 -0.06 -5.53 0.06
CA SER A 266 -0.89 -4.45 -0.44
C SER A 266 -0.82 -3.25 0.49
N ALA A 267 -1.17 -2.06 0.02
CA ALA A 267 -1.33 -0.90 0.87
C ALA A 267 -2.71 -0.28 0.68
N THR A 268 -3.31 0.10 1.80
CA THR A 268 -4.63 0.71 1.87
C THR A 268 -4.54 2.18 2.26
N LEU A 269 -5.60 2.91 1.97
CA LEU A 269 -5.91 4.20 2.55
C LEU A 269 -6.87 3.97 3.70
N ALA A 270 -6.32 3.96 4.91
CA ALA A 270 -7.06 3.73 6.15
C ALA A 270 -7.50 5.05 6.81
N VAL A 271 -8.58 4.96 7.58
CA VAL A 271 -9.18 6.05 8.35
C VAL A 271 -9.60 5.58 9.74
N ASN A 272 -9.83 6.52 10.67
CA ASN A 272 -10.53 6.19 11.91
C ASN A 272 -12.01 5.97 11.63
N SER A 273 -12.61 4.97 12.26
CA SER A 273 -14.04 4.64 12.12
C SER A 273 -14.99 5.77 12.54
N SER A 274 -14.51 6.70 13.34
CA SER A 274 -15.26 7.89 13.76
C SER A 274 -15.26 9.04 12.75
N MET A 275 -14.62 8.86 11.57
CA MET A 275 -14.74 9.83 10.48
C MET A 275 -16.23 10.01 10.13
N ASP A 276 -16.64 11.24 9.82
CA ASP A 276 -18.02 11.51 9.38
C ASP A 276 -18.35 10.76 8.07
N ASP A 277 -19.51 10.10 8.01
CA ASP A 277 -19.92 9.28 6.86
C ASP A 277 -19.98 10.07 5.55
N GLU A 278 -20.43 11.31 5.60
CA GLU A 278 -20.51 12.16 4.42
C GLU A 278 -19.10 12.55 3.95
N MET A 279 -18.20 12.82 4.90
CA MET A 279 -16.80 13.06 4.60
C MET A 279 -16.15 11.83 3.97
N ALA A 280 -16.32 10.64 4.55
CA ALA A 280 -15.79 9.40 4.00
C ALA A 280 -16.34 9.09 2.60
N TYR A 281 -17.64 9.32 2.38
CA TYR A 281 -18.28 9.19 1.07
C TYR A 281 -17.64 10.14 0.04
N ASN A 282 -17.52 11.43 0.39
CA ASN A 282 -16.99 12.46 -0.51
C ASN A 282 -15.51 12.23 -0.85
N LEU A 283 -14.71 11.79 0.13
CA LEU A 283 -13.31 11.46 -0.09
C LEU A 283 -13.17 10.23 -1.00
N THR A 284 -13.95 9.18 -0.73
CA THR A 284 -13.95 7.97 -1.55
C THR A 284 -14.33 8.32 -2.99
N LYS A 285 -15.43 9.06 -3.19
CA LYS A 285 -15.84 9.53 -4.51
C LYS A 285 -14.72 10.28 -5.21
N ALA A 286 -14.12 11.29 -4.55
CA ALA A 286 -13.05 12.09 -5.15
C ALA A 286 -11.84 11.24 -5.58
N PHE A 287 -11.42 10.29 -4.76
CA PHE A 287 -10.27 9.43 -5.05
C PHE A 287 -10.57 8.42 -6.16
N TYR A 288 -11.77 7.86 -6.20
CA TYR A 288 -12.16 6.89 -7.23
C TYR A 288 -12.41 7.57 -8.58
N GLU A 289 -13.12 8.68 -8.63
CA GLU A 289 -13.38 9.40 -9.87
C GLU A 289 -12.12 10.05 -10.47
N ASN A 290 -11.10 10.29 -9.63
CA ASN A 290 -9.82 10.88 -10.05
C ASN A 290 -8.63 9.95 -9.77
N TYR A 291 -8.83 8.63 -9.79
CA TYR A 291 -7.80 7.64 -9.50
C TYR A 291 -6.57 7.76 -10.41
N GLU A 292 -6.74 8.23 -11.65
CA GLU A 292 -5.64 8.47 -12.59
C GLU A 292 -4.60 9.48 -12.06
N LYS A 293 -5.01 10.42 -11.21
CA LYS A 293 -4.08 11.34 -10.53
C LYS A 293 -3.21 10.60 -9.51
N ILE A 294 -3.74 9.54 -8.90
CA ILE A 294 -3.03 8.69 -7.94
C ILE A 294 -2.14 7.71 -8.72
N ALA A 295 -2.68 7.08 -9.77
CA ALA A 295 -1.92 6.17 -10.62
C ALA A 295 -0.75 6.86 -11.34
N GLY A 296 -0.93 8.09 -11.78
CA GLY A 296 0.07 8.84 -12.55
C GLY A 296 1.29 9.33 -11.75
N VAL A 297 1.35 9.12 -10.42
CA VAL A 297 2.48 9.60 -9.60
C VAL A 297 3.76 8.80 -9.80
N HIS A 298 3.66 7.55 -10.28
CA HIS A 298 4.80 6.69 -10.51
C HIS A 298 4.45 5.53 -11.47
N PRO A 299 5.34 5.09 -12.38
CA PRO A 299 5.06 3.97 -13.29
C PRO A 299 4.58 2.69 -12.58
N ALA A 300 5.11 2.37 -11.40
CA ALA A 300 4.64 1.22 -10.61
C ALA A 300 3.17 1.31 -10.20
N MET A 301 2.49 2.43 -10.40
CA MET A 301 1.08 2.64 -10.07
C MET A 301 0.12 2.54 -11.27
N GLU A 302 0.63 2.27 -12.47
CA GLU A 302 -0.17 2.20 -13.71
C GLU A 302 -1.29 1.15 -13.67
N SER A 303 -1.14 0.11 -12.83
CA SER A 303 -2.17 -0.94 -12.64
C SER A 303 -3.27 -0.57 -11.65
N LEU A 304 -3.27 0.63 -11.07
CA LEU A 304 -4.35 1.07 -10.18
C LEU A 304 -5.63 1.32 -10.98
N THR A 305 -6.71 0.66 -10.59
CA THR A 305 -8.05 0.85 -11.15
C THR A 305 -9.09 0.93 -10.03
N PRO A 306 -10.29 1.45 -10.30
CA PRO A 306 -11.37 1.46 -9.32
C PRO A 306 -11.70 0.07 -8.74
N GLU A 307 -11.61 -1.00 -9.55
CA GLU A 307 -11.84 -2.38 -9.11
C GLU A 307 -10.77 -2.83 -8.12
N VAL A 308 -9.51 -2.54 -8.38
CA VAL A 308 -8.41 -2.80 -7.42
C VAL A 308 -8.65 -2.03 -6.13
N MET A 309 -8.99 -0.74 -6.23
CA MET A 309 -9.25 0.11 -5.06
C MET A 309 -10.38 -0.44 -4.19
N ALA A 310 -11.40 -1.08 -4.80
CA ALA A 310 -12.57 -1.64 -4.12
C ALA A 310 -12.37 -3.06 -3.57
N GLY A 311 -11.20 -3.67 -3.72
CA GLY A 311 -10.94 -5.07 -3.40
C GLY A 311 -10.49 -5.35 -1.96
N VAL A 312 -10.56 -4.40 -1.01
CA VAL A 312 -10.10 -4.62 0.37
C VAL A 312 -11.04 -5.58 1.11
N GLU A 313 -10.46 -6.63 1.74
CA GLU A 313 -11.18 -7.64 2.50
C GLU A 313 -10.66 -7.81 3.95
N VAL A 314 -9.44 -7.33 4.23
CA VAL A 314 -8.78 -7.55 5.52
C VAL A 314 -9.47 -6.85 6.69
N VAL A 315 -10.06 -5.67 6.46
CA VAL A 315 -10.89 -4.92 7.40
C VAL A 315 -12.07 -4.29 6.67
N PRO A 316 -13.17 -3.93 7.37
CA PRO A 316 -14.32 -3.30 6.74
C PRO A 316 -13.99 -1.94 6.11
N TYR A 317 -14.70 -1.60 5.03
CA TYR A 317 -14.77 -0.23 4.55
C TYR A 317 -15.48 0.67 5.57
N HIS A 318 -15.17 1.98 5.53
CA HIS A 318 -15.97 2.97 6.22
C HIS A 318 -17.38 3.02 5.63
N ASP A 319 -18.42 3.21 6.44
CA ASP A 319 -19.83 3.16 5.99
C ASP A 319 -20.10 4.15 4.85
N GLY A 320 -19.53 5.35 4.91
CA GLY A 320 -19.59 6.32 3.82
C GLY A 320 -18.91 5.85 2.54
N ALA A 321 -17.75 5.19 2.65
CA ALA A 321 -17.04 4.61 1.52
C ALA A 321 -17.83 3.46 0.90
N GLU A 322 -18.34 2.56 1.71
CA GLU A 322 -19.16 1.43 1.26
C GLU A 322 -20.43 1.89 0.54
N ARG A 323 -21.06 2.99 1.02
CA ARG A 323 -22.22 3.60 0.37
C ARG A 323 -21.89 4.04 -1.06
N TYR A 324 -20.76 4.76 -1.27
CA TYR A 324 -20.31 5.15 -2.61
C TYR A 324 -20.03 3.94 -3.51
N LEU A 325 -19.30 2.94 -2.99
CA LEU A 325 -18.93 1.75 -3.75
C LEU A 325 -20.16 0.96 -4.22
N LYS A 326 -21.20 0.84 -3.38
CA LYS A 326 -22.50 0.22 -3.76
C LYS A 326 -23.22 1.04 -4.82
N GLU A 327 -23.20 2.37 -4.73
CA GLU A 327 -23.85 3.26 -5.70
C GLU A 327 -23.25 3.10 -7.11
N VAL A 328 -21.93 2.93 -7.21
CA VAL A 328 -21.24 2.76 -8.49
C VAL A 328 -21.07 1.29 -8.92
N GLY A 329 -21.61 0.33 -8.15
CA GLY A 329 -21.61 -1.09 -8.49
C GLY A 329 -20.27 -1.80 -8.37
N LEU A 330 -19.37 -1.27 -7.53
CA LEU A 330 -18.07 -1.88 -7.23
C LEU A 330 -18.14 -2.85 -6.02
N ARG A 331 -19.23 -2.79 -5.25
CA ARG A 331 -19.52 -3.71 -4.14
C ARG A 331 -21.03 -4.02 -4.05
#